data_78ec809eaa32f12b83700b640e7962f0
#
_entry.id   78ec809eaa32f12b83700b640e7962f0
#
_cell.length_a   1.000
_cell.length_b   1.000
_cell.length_c   1.000
_cell.angle_alpha   90.00
_cell.angle_beta   90.00
_cell.angle_gamma   90.00
#
_symmetry.space_group_name_H-M   'P 1'
#
loop_
_entity.id
_entity.type
_entity.pdbx_description
1 polymer ?
#
loop_
_entity_poly.entity_id
_entity_poly.type
_entity_poly.pdbx_seq_one_letter_code
_entity_poly.pdbx_strand_id
1 'polypeptide(L)'
;MAIITLYTDDIAAKYESLKDSIQTSFDNKFSEAEWYCPMTYEGLREFIAESEDPDVAEWMVNTNQELYDAVEIEGIIDVVGSTYFYDGVELIPVDLFPDYLEEVMPAWGYHIPDFLVVDWKVVADVVADDYKMVTYQGQDYYFSA
;
A
#
# COMPACT_ATOMS: atom_id res chain seq x y z
N MET A 1 -22.12 0.10 -13.75
CA MET A 1 -21.61 -0.58 -12.54
C MET A 1 -20.53 0.26 -11.91
N ALA A 2 -20.65 0.56 -10.63
CA ALA A 2 -19.63 1.34 -9.93
C ALA A 2 -18.35 0.51 -9.76
N ILE A 3 -17.21 1.11 -10.06
CA ILE A 3 -15.90 0.47 -9.88
C ILE A 3 -15.39 0.83 -8.51
N ILE A 4 -15.08 -0.21 -7.73
CA ILE A 4 -14.53 -0.02 -6.39
C ILE A 4 -13.03 0.17 -6.54
N THR A 5 -12.55 1.36 -6.19
CA THR A 5 -11.13 1.69 -6.13
C THR A 5 -10.66 1.73 -4.68
N LEU A 6 -9.36 1.67 -4.48
CA LEU A 6 -8.73 1.74 -3.17
C LEU A 6 -7.99 3.07 -3.05
N TYR A 7 -8.03 3.70 -1.88
CA TYR A 7 -7.32 4.95 -1.65
C TYR A 7 -6.16 4.73 -0.67
N THR A 8 -5.03 5.37 -0.93
CA THR A 8 -3.81 5.18 -0.12
C THR A 8 -3.97 5.69 1.31
N ASP A 9 -4.84 6.66 1.56
CA ASP A 9 -5.10 7.13 2.94
C ASP A 9 -5.77 6.05 3.80
N ASP A 10 -6.58 5.16 3.20
CA ASP A 10 -7.12 3.99 3.91
C ASP A 10 -6.02 2.99 4.24
N ILE A 11 -5.05 2.80 3.33
CA ILE A 11 -3.89 1.95 3.58
C ILE A 11 -3.00 2.60 4.64
N ALA A 12 -2.88 3.93 4.64
CA ALA A 12 -2.12 4.66 5.66
C ALA A 12 -2.68 4.42 7.06
N ALA A 13 -4.01 4.45 7.21
CA ALA A 13 -4.64 4.15 8.49
C ALA A 13 -4.32 2.72 8.96
N LYS A 14 -4.34 1.76 8.05
CA LYS A 14 -3.96 0.38 8.34
C LYS A 14 -2.49 0.28 8.74
N TYR A 15 -1.62 1.01 8.06
CA TYR A 15 -0.18 1.04 8.36
C TYR A 15 0.09 1.57 9.77
N GLU A 16 -0.56 2.66 10.15
CA GLU A 16 -0.41 3.21 11.51
C GLU A 16 -0.88 2.19 12.57
N SER A 17 -1.99 1.51 12.31
CA SER A 17 -2.48 0.45 13.18
C SER A 17 -1.50 -0.73 13.29
N LEU A 18 -0.88 -1.13 12.18
CA LEU A 18 0.13 -2.19 12.14
C LEU A 18 1.37 -1.79 12.96
N LYS A 19 1.85 -0.56 12.82
CA LYS A 19 3.00 -0.06 13.57
C LYS A 19 2.73 -0.11 15.08
N ASP A 20 1.55 0.35 15.49
CA ASP A 20 1.15 0.32 16.90
C ASP A 20 1.05 -1.11 17.44
N SER A 21 0.48 -2.02 16.65
CA SER A 21 0.35 -3.43 17.02
C SER A 21 1.70 -4.11 17.17
N ILE A 22 2.60 -3.89 16.21
CA ILE A 22 3.95 -4.45 16.24
C ILE A 22 4.73 -3.91 17.43
N GLN A 23 4.68 -2.60 17.65
CA GLN A 23 5.39 -1.96 18.77
C GLN A 23 4.87 -2.42 20.11
N THR A 24 3.56 -2.47 20.27
CA THR A 24 2.94 -2.93 21.52
C THR A 24 3.29 -4.39 21.81
N SER A 25 3.23 -5.24 20.81
CA SER A 25 3.61 -6.65 20.94
C SER A 25 5.06 -6.80 21.39
N PHE A 26 5.97 -6.04 20.78
CA PHE A 26 7.39 -6.05 21.14
C PHE A 26 7.60 -5.56 22.57
N ASP A 27 7.01 -4.43 22.94
CA ASP A 27 7.14 -3.84 24.27
C ASP A 27 6.61 -4.78 25.34
N ASN A 28 5.46 -5.41 25.10
CA ASN A 28 4.87 -6.35 26.05
C ASN A 28 5.74 -7.59 26.25
N LYS A 29 6.41 -8.05 25.20
CA LYS A 29 7.26 -9.23 25.26
C LYS A 29 8.59 -8.94 25.97
N PHE A 30 9.19 -7.77 25.73
CA PHE A 30 10.59 -7.52 26.08
C PHE A 30 10.82 -6.39 27.09
N SER A 31 9.76 -5.76 27.63
CA SER A 31 9.89 -4.62 28.56
C SER A 31 10.70 -4.93 29.81
N GLU A 32 10.80 -6.19 30.21
CA GLU A 32 11.57 -6.61 31.39
C GLU A 32 12.98 -7.11 31.06
N ALA A 33 13.33 -7.17 29.76
CA ALA A 33 14.67 -7.58 29.36
C ALA A 33 15.71 -6.52 29.75
N GLU A 34 16.91 -6.97 30.17
CA GLU A 34 17.97 -6.06 30.62
C GLU A 34 18.40 -5.06 29.54
N TRP A 35 18.37 -5.48 28.28
CA TRP A 35 18.77 -4.64 27.13
C TRP A 35 17.65 -3.72 26.66
N TYR A 36 16.43 -3.89 27.16
CA TYR A 36 15.28 -3.13 26.65
C TYR A 36 15.38 -1.65 27.00
N CYS A 37 15.09 -0.82 26.01
CA CYS A 37 14.84 0.60 26.19
C CYS A 37 13.71 1.01 25.25
N PRO A 38 12.88 2.00 25.62
CA PRO A 38 11.88 2.51 24.70
C PRO A 38 12.52 3.02 23.41
N MET A 39 11.93 2.66 22.27
CA MET A 39 12.46 3.06 20.98
C MET A 39 11.30 3.42 20.04
N THR A 40 11.61 4.21 19.01
CA THR A 40 10.65 4.51 17.96
C THR A 40 10.41 3.26 17.12
N TYR A 41 9.36 3.29 16.29
CA TYR A 41 9.09 2.18 15.38
C TYR A 41 10.27 1.93 14.44
N GLU A 42 10.88 2.98 13.90
CA GLU A 42 12.05 2.89 13.05
C GLU A 42 13.23 2.27 13.79
N GLY A 43 13.45 2.69 15.02
CA GLY A 43 14.50 2.11 15.88
C GLY A 43 14.25 0.65 16.19
N LEU A 44 13.00 0.27 16.43
CA LEU A 44 12.61 -1.13 16.64
C LEU A 44 12.92 -1.97 15.40
N ARG A 45 12.60 -1.46 14.21
CA ARG A 45 12.85 -2.17 12.95
C ARG A 45 14.34 -2.38 12.72
N GLU A 46 15.18 -1.39 13.01
CA GLU A 46 16.64 -1.52 12.95
C GLU A 46 17.14 -2.52 13.97
N PHE A 47 16.63 -2.47 15.19
CA PHE A 47 17.02 -3.38 16.26
C PHE A 47 16.74 -4.82 15.89
N ILE A 48 15.54 -5.15 15.42
CA ILE A 48 15.20 -6.54 15.09
C ILE A 48 15.96 -7.05 13.87
N ALA A 49 16.33 -6.17 12.96
CA ALA A 49 17.13 -6.55 11.77
C ALA A 49 18.55 -6.95 12.14
N GLU A 50 19.10 -6.39 13.21
CA GLU A 50 20.48 -6.62 13.64
C GLU A 50 20.60 -7.55 14.83
N SER A 51 19.49 -7.91 15.48
CA SER A 51 19.49 -8.70 16.72
C SER A 51 19.87 -10.15 16.45
N GLU A 52 20.72 -10.68 17.33
CA GLU A 52 21.07 -12.10 17.36
C GLU A 52 20.39 -12.85 18.51
N ASP A 53 19.51 -12.18 19.27
CA ASP A 53 18.80 -12.77 20.41
C ASP A 53 17.80 -13.80 19.92
N PRO A 54 17.86 -15.06 20.40
CA PRO A 54 16.91 -16.11 19.98
C PRO A 54 15.45 -15.79 20.32
N ASP A 55 15.20 -15.09 21.42
CA ASP A 55 13.84 -14.72 21.81
C ASP A 55 13.26 -13.66 20.88
N VAL A 56 14.09 -12.74 20.39
CA VAL A 56 13.68 -11.77 19.37
C VAL A 56 13.37 -12.47 18.06
N ALA A 57 14.21 -13.45 17.67
CA ALA A 57 13.98 -14.24 16.45
C ALA A 57 12.65 -15.01 16.52
N GLU A 58 12.34 -15.60 17.66
CA GLU A 58 11.07 -16.31 17.87
C GLU A 58 9.89 -15.34 17.78
N TRP A 59 10.00 -14.17 18.40
CA TRP A 59 8.97 -13.13 18.31
C TRP A 59 8.71 -12.70 16.86
N MET A 60 9.79 -12.53 16.07
CA MET A 60 9.68 -12.17 14.65
C MET A 60 8.92 -13.23 13.85
N VAL A 61 9.16 -14.50 14.11
CA VAL A 61 8.43 -15.60 13.47
C VAL A 61 6.95 -15.54 13.80
N ASN A 62 6.62 -15.31 15.06
CA ASN A 62 5.23 -15.23 15.52
C ASN A 62 4.50 -13.96 15.04
N THR A 63 5.24 -12.91 14.70
CA THR A 63 4.72 -11.62 14.23
C THR A 63 4.94 -11.45 12.71
N ASN A 64 5.33 -12.50 12.03
CA ASN A 64 5.79 -12.47 10.64
C ASN A 64 4.78 -11.83 9.69
N GLN A 65 3.48 -12.15 9.82
CA GLN A 65 2.45 -11.62 8.92
C GLN A 65 2.33 -10.10 9.04
N GLU A 66 2.31 -9.58 10.27
CA GLU A 66 2.22 -8.14 10.50
C GLU A 66 3.46 -7.41 9.99
N LEU A 67 4.66 -7.98 10.21
CA LEU A 67 5.91 -7.42 9.69
C LEU A 67 5.93 -7.41 8.17
N TYR A 68 5.48 -8.49 7.54
CA TYR A 68 5.38 -8.59 6.09
C TYR A 68 4.43 -7.54 5.53
N ASP A 69 3.24 -7.41 6.12
CA ASP A 69 2.25 -6.42 5.69
C ASP A 69 2.80 -4.99 5.81
N ALA A 70 3.53 -4.70 6.88
CA ALA A 70 4.16 -3.39 7.07
C ALA A 70 5.22 -3.10 5.99
N VAL A 71 6.05 -4.08 5.66
CA VAL A 71 7.08 -3.94 4.61
C VAL A 71 6.44 -3.71 3.24
N GLU A 72 5.35 -4.41 2.94
CA GLU A 72 4.62 -4.23 1.69
C GLU A 72 4.10 -2.80 1.56
N ILE A 73 3.49 -2.27 2.62
CA ILE A 73 2.99 -0.89 2.61
C ILE A 73 4.14 0.12 2.50
N GLU A 74 5.27 -0.12 3.16
CA GLU A 74 6.45 0.72 3.04
C GLU A 74 6.95 0.81 1.60
N GLY A 75 6.89 -0.30 0.86
CA GLY A 75 7.21 -0.31 -0.57
C GLY A 75 6.27 0.56 -1.39
N ILE A 76 4.99 0.55 -1.06
CA ILE A 76 3.99 1.42 -1.72
C ILE A 76 4.29 2.89 -1.42
N ILE A 77 4.60 3.23 -0.17
CA ILE A 77 4.97 4.59 0.23
C ILE A 77 6.17 5.09 -0.57
N ASP A 78 7.18 4.23 -0.77
CA ASP A 78 8.38 4.58 -1.54
C ASP A 78 8.05 4.92 -3.00
N VAL A 79 7.12 4.18 -3.62
CA VAL A 79 6.73 4.38 -5.01
C VAL A 79 5.83 5.60 -5.18
N VAL A 80 4.83 5.74 -4.30
CA VAL A 80 3.83 6.82 -4.38
C VAL A 80 4.40 8.15 -3.90
N GLY A 81 5.26 8.11 -2.90
CA GLY A 81 5.75 9.29 -2.18
C GLY A 81 4.95 9.51 -0.92
N SER A 82 5.65 9.80 0.18
CA SER A 82 5.03 9.88 1.52
C SER A 82 3.89 10.90 1.57
N THR A 83 4.09 12.11 1.03
CA THR A 83 3.08 13.16 1.07
C THR A 83 1.81 12.74 0.33
N TYR A 84 1.95 12.23 -0.89
CA TYR A 84 0.81 11.80 -1.69
C TYR A 84 0.12 10.58 -1.09
N PHE A 85 0.89 9.66 -0.52
CA PHE A 85 0.35 8.46 0.12
C PHE A 85 -0.58 8.81 1.28
N TYR A 86 -0.16 9.71 2.17
CA TYR A 86 -0.96 10.11 3.32
C TYR A 86 -2.11 11.06 2.96
N ASP A 87 -1.97 11.85 1.91
CA ASP A 87 -3.04 12.72 1.40
C ASP A 87 -4.16 11.93 0.73
N GLY A 88 -3.84 10.77 0.16
CA GLY A 88 -4.80 9.90 -0.48
C GLY A 88 -4.71 9.92 -2.00
N VAL A 89 -4.15 8.86 -2.58
CA VAL A 89 -4.10 8.64 -4.02
C VAL A 89 -5.01 7.48 -4.37
N GLU A 90 -5.80 7.62 -5.42
CA GLU A 90 -6.68 6.56 -5.89
C GLU A 90 -5.87 5.46 -6.57
N LEU A 91 -6.08 4.22 -6.12
CA LEU A 91 -5.49 3.02 -6.70
C LEU A 91 -6.57 2.27 -7.46
N ILE A 92 -6.35 2.03 -8.74
CA ILE A 92 -7.32 1.43 -9.64
C ILE A 92 -6.84 0.03 -9.99
N PRO A 93 -7.64 -1.03 -9.71
CA PRO A 93 -7.24 -2.39 -10.10
C PRO A 93 -6.93 -2.46 -11.59
N VAL A 94 -5.80 -3.06 -11.93
CA VAL A 94 -5.31 -3.12 -13.32
C VAL A 94 -6.34 -3.78 -14.25
N ASP A 95 -6.95 -4.85 -13.79
CA ASP A 95 -7.95 -5.59 -14.56
C ASP A 95 -9.27 -4.82 -14.74
N LEU A 96 -9.54 -3.81 -13.91
CA LEU A 96 -10.71 -2.94 -14.02
C LEU A 96 -10.39 -1.60 -14.69
N PHE A 97 -9.15 -1.38 -15.09
CA PHE A 97 -8.74 -0.09 -15.66
C PHE A 97 -9.51 0.30 -16.92
N PRO A 98 -9.78 -0.62 -17.87
CA PRO A 98 -10.62 -0.27 -19.03
C PRO A 98 -12.01 0.22 -18.64
N ASP A 99 -12.67 -0.46 -17.70
CA ASP A 99 -14.00 -0.06 -17.21
C ASP A 99 -13.96 1.28 -16.48
N TYR A 100 -12.89 1.50 -15.70
CA TYR A 100 -12.65 2.77 -15.01
C TYR A 100 -12.56 3.93 -16.01
N LEU A 101 -11.81 3.77 -17.09
CA LEU A 101 -11.64 4.82 -18.09
C LEU A 101 -12.94 5.12 -18.81
N GLU A 102 -13.74 4.11 -19.13
CA GLU A 102 -15.06 4.30 -19.72
C GLU A 102 -15.95 5.16 -18.83
N GLU A 103 -15.87 4.98 -17.53
CA GLU A 103 -16.68 5.71 -16.56
C GLU A 103 -16.18 7.15 -16.34
N VAL A 104 -14.86 7.38 -16.30
CA VAL A 104 -14.32 8.70 -15.91
C VAL A 104 -13.99 9.63 -17.08
N MET A 105 -13.70 9.12 -18.27
CA MET A 105 -13.33 9.97 -19.41
C MET A 105 -14.38 11.05 -19.76
N PRO A 106 -15.68 10.77 -19.72
CA PRO A 106 -16.66 11.85 -19.92
C PRO A 106 -16.56 12.96 -18.89
N ALA A 107 -16.23 12.63 -17.63
CA ALA A 107 -16.03 13.62 -16.58
C ALA A 107 -14.78 14.49 -16.82
N TRP A 108 -13.81 13.99 -17.58
CA TRP A 108 -12.59 14.72 -17.95
C TRP A 108 -12.79 15.60 -19.20
N GLY A 109 -14.01 15.63 -19.76
CA GLY A 109 -14.31 16.45 -20.93
C GLY A 109 -14.18 15.76 -22.27
N TYR A 110 -13.89 14.45 -22.29
CA TYR A 110 -13.83 13.68 -23.52
C TYR A 110 -15.25 13.25 -23.91
N HIS A 111 -15.68 13.63 -25.09
CA HIS A 111 -16.99 13.28 -25.61
C HIS A 111 -16.84 12.30 -26.77
N ILE A 112 -17.46 11.13 -26.62
CA ILE A 112 -17.45 10.09 -27.65
C ILE A 112 -18.80 10.04 -28.31
N PRO A 113 -18.88 10.25 -29.66
CA PRO A 113 -20.16 10.13 -30.38
C PRO A 113 -20.79 8.75 -30.19
N ASP A 114 -22.11 8.70 -30.06
CA ASP A 114 -22.87 7.47 -29.79
C ASP A 114 -22.70 6.41 -30.87
N PHE A 115 -22.35 6.82 -32.11
CA PHE A 115 -22.20 5.89 -33.23
C PHE A 115 -20.80 5.21 -33.25
N LEU A 116 -19.89 5.61 -32.37
CA LEU A 116 -18.55 5.00 -32.29
C LEU A 116 -18.52 3.92 -31.21
N VAL A 117 -17.91 2.80 -31.56
CA VAL A 117 -17.63 1.73 -30.62
C VAL A 117 -16.18 1.88 -30.20
N VAL A 118 -15.95 1.98 -28.89
CA VAL A 118 -14.61 2.16 -28.32
C VAL A 118 -14.11 0.84 -27.73
N ASP A 119 -12.91 0.41 -28.12
CA ASP A 119 -12.25 -0.70 -27.48
C ASP A 119 -11.47 -0.16 -26.26
N TRP A 120 -12.10 -0.26 -25.10
CA TRP A 120 -11.55 0.30 -23.86
C TRP A 120 -10.29 -0.40 -23.40
N LYS A 121 -10.05 -1.65 -23.83
CA LYS A 121 -8.79 -2.35 -23.53
C LYS A 121 -7.62 -1.71 -24.26
N VAL A 122 -7.83 -1.32 -25.52
CA VAL A 122 -6.80 -0.63 -26.30
C VAL A 122 -6.54 0.75 -25.73
N VAL A 123 -7.60 1.49 -25.36
CA VAL A 123 -7.47 2.79 -24.72
C VAL A 123 -6.69 2.67 -23.42
N ALA A 124 -7.01 1.67 -22.60
CA ALA A 124 -6.31 1.43 -21.33
C ALA A 124 -4.83 1.16 -21.55
N ASP A 125 -4.46 0.37 -22.56
CA ASP A 125 -3.05 0.08 -22.85
C ASP A 125 -2.26 1.36 -23.21
N VAL A 126 -2.88 2.29 -23.91
CA VAL A 126 -2.25 3.56 -24.27
C VAL A 126 -2.15 4.48 -23.04
N VAL A 127 -3.23 4.61 -22.30
CA VAL A 127 -3.30 5.52 -21.13
C VAL A 127 -2.41 5.01 -19.98
N ALA A 128 -2.25 3.71 -19.86
CA ALA A 128 -1.43 3.11 -18.80
C ALA A 128 0.03 3.57 -18.83
N ASP A 129 0.54 4.00 -20.00
CA ASP A 129 1.90 4.54 -20.10
C ASP A 129 2.11 5.79 -19.25
N ASP A 130 1.04 6.54 -18.95
CA ASP A 130 1.09 7.73 -18.10
C ASP A 130 0.82 7.42 -16.62
N TYR A 131 0.55 6.16 -16.29
CA TYR A 131 0.26 5.70 -14.93
C TYR A 131 1.41 4.88 -14.39
N LYS A 132 1.52 4.86 -13.06
CA LYS A 132 2.46 3.97 -12.34
C LYS A 132 1.69 2.82 -11.73
N MET A 133 2.39 1.78 -11.34
CA MET A 133 1.79 0.57 -10.81
C MET A 133 2.37 0.22 -9.45
N VAL A 134 1.51 -0.22 -8.53
CA VAL A 134 1.90 -0.82 -7.26
C VAL A 134 1.13 -2.11 -7.06
N THR A 135 1.70 -3.00 -6.24
CA THR A 135 1.04 -4.26 -5.85
C THR A 135 0.71 -4.20 -4.37
N TYR A 136 -0.51 -4.55 -4.01
CA TYR A 136 -0.96 -4.61 -2.62
C TYR A 136 -1.85 -5.82 -2.43
N GLN A 137 -1.46 -6.69 -1.47
CA GLN A 137 -2.19 -7.92 -1.13
C GLN A 137 -2.49 -8.79 -2.35
N GLY A 138 -1.50 -8.94 -3.24
CA GLY A 138 -1.60 -9.79 -4.43
C GLY A 138 -2.34 -9.18 -5.61
N GLN A 139 -2.83 -7.96 -5.50
CA GLN A 139 -3.52 -7.24 -6.56
C GLN A 139 -2.65 -6.09 -7.07
N ASP A 140 -2.54 -5.96 -8.39
CA ASP A 140 -1.86 -4.84 -9.02
C ASP A 140 -2.83 -3.68 -9.22
N TYR A 141 -2.34 -2.46 -8.99
CA TYR A 141 -3.11 -1.23 -9.12
C TYR A 141 -2.35 -0.20 -9.93
N TYR A 142 -3.08 0.56 -10.75
CA TYR A 142 -2.55 1.77 -11.40
C TYR A 142 -2.87 2.99 -10.55
N PHE A 143 -1.96 3.98 -10.60
CA PHE A 143 -2.20 5.29 -10.02
C PHE A 143 -1.51 6.38 -10.82
N SER A 144 -2.05 7.59 -10.71
CA SER A 144 -1.46 8.80 -11.28
C SER A 144 -1.06 9.72 -10.14
N ALA A 145 0.19 10.17 -10.13
CA ALA A 145 0.69 11.08 -9.09
C ALA A 145 1.55 12.18 -9.70
#